data_d30269ef007dce2281b8ead37699ca07
#
_entry.id   d30269ef007dce2281b8ead37699ca07
#
_cell.length_a   1.000
_cell.length_b   1.000
_cell.length_c   1.000
_cell.angle_alpha   90.00
_cell.angle_beta   90.00
_cell.angle_gamma   90.00
#
_symmetry.space_group_name_H-M   'P 1'
#
loop_
_entity.id
_entity.type
_entity.pdbx_description
1 polymer ?
#
loop_
_entity_poly.entity_id
_entity_poly.type
_entity_poly.pdbx_seq_one_letter_code
_entity_poly.pdbx_strand_id
1 'polypeptide(L)'
;MRKWITFTALLALVAGCTARGGWTEWEQTVIERSDSVMYVAVMPADSAILRAQSVDFGPKELASAQMQTLLDKMYRTLTDPSQDGVGIAAPQVGINRRLVMVMRYDKPGQPIEPYINIRIDSLIGPKNPGPEGCLSIPPYRGVVRRHPKVQISYLKADGTPVTEQVEGYSAVIFQHECDHLDGILYIDRADTVYVNEAWAAERENFNYDRPEWWD
;
A
#
# COMPACT_ATOMS: atom_id res chain seq x y z
N MET A 1 -37.34 -9.27 -53.75
CA MET A 1 -36.89 -10.24 -52.74
C MET A 1 -35.93 -9.51 -51.80
N ARG A 2 -36.42 -9.07 -50.64
CA ARG A 2 -35.62 -8.33 -49.63
C ARG A 2 -35.06 -9.36 -48.63
N LYS A 3 -33.72 -9.52 -48.58
CA LYS A 3 -33.04 -10.36 -47.58
C LYS A 3 -32.93 -9.59 -46.26
N TRP A 4 -33.57 -10.09 -45.25
CA TRP A 4 -33.40 -9.63 -43.86
C TRP A 4 -32.12 -10.23 -43.30
N ILE A 5 -31.16 -9.38 -42.92
CA ILE A 5 -29.96 -9.76 -42.19
C ILE A 5 -30.29 -9.60 -40.71
N THR A 6 -30.45 -10.73 -40.03
CA THR A 6 -30.61 -10.76 -38.58
C THR A 6 -29.23 -10.57 -37.93
N PHE A 7 -29.03 -9.44 -37.27
CA PHE A 7 -27.87 -9.20 -36.39
C PHE A 7 -28.13 -9.93 -35.07
N THR A 8 -27.43 -11.01 -34.84
CA THR A 8 -27.39 -11.67 -33.54
C THR A 8 -26.40 -10.89 -32.67
N ALA A 9 -26.92 -10.08 -31.74
CA ALA A 9 -26.10 -9.42 -30.72
C ALA A 9 -25.54 -10.48 -29.76
N LEU A 10 -24.25 -10.69 -29.84
CA LEU A 10 -23.50 -11.51 -28.87
C LEU A 10 -23.40 -10.71 -27.59
N LEU A 11 -24.25 -11.01 -26.63
CA LEU A 11 -24.14 -10.46 -25.26
C LEU A 11 -22.91 -11.08 -24.60
N ALA A 12 -21.80 -10.35 -24.57
CA ALA A 12 -20.67 -10.72 -23.74
C ALA A 12 -21.10 -10.63 -22.27
N LEU A 13 -21.35 -11.78 -21.66
CA LEU A 13 -21.44 -11.87 -20.20
C LEU A 13 -20.08 -11.43 -19.64
N VAL A 14 -20.03 -10.22 -19.14
CA VAL A 14 -18.99 -9.81 -18.20
C VAL A 14 -19.29 -10.60 -16.94
N ALA A 15 -18.64 -11.74 -16.79
CA ALA A 15 -18.63 -12.50 -15.54
C ALA A 15 -17.99 -11.57 -14.50
N GLY A 16 -18.84 -10.87 -13.73
CA GLY A 16 -18.41 -10.21 -12.51
C GLY A 16 -17.71 -11.24 -11.63
N CYS A 17 -16.42 -11.10 -11.49
CA CYS A 17 -15.63 -11.87 -10.55
C CYS A 17 -16.10 -11.47 -9.16
N THR A 18 -17.15 -12.13 -8.64
CA THR A 18 -17.48 -12.07 -7.22
C THR A 18 -16.27 -12.65 -6.51
N ALA A 19 -15.56 -11.82 -5.76
CA ALA A 19 -14.43 -12.20 -4.96
C ALA A 19 -14.81 -13.44 -4.12
N ARG A 20 -14.29 -14.61 -4.49
CA ARG A 20 -14.31 -15.79 -3.64
C ARG A 20 -13.39 -15.45 -2.48
N GLY A 21 -13.98 -15.07 -1.33
CA GLY A 21 -13.21 -14.72 -0.14
C GLY A 21 -12.17 -15.80 0.15
N GLY A 22 -10.92 -15.38 0.37
CA GLY A 22 -9.76 -16.22 0.62
C GLY A 22 -8.50 -15.59 0.03
N TRP A 23 -7.34 -16.01 0.54
CA TRP A 23 -6.05 -15.65 0.00
C TRP A 23 -5.85 -16.24 -1.40
N THR A 24 -5.33 -15.47 -2.35
CA THR A 24 -4.91 -15.99 -3.66
C THR A 24 -3.66 -16.85 -3.52
N GLU A 25 -3.36 -17.68 -4.51
CA GLU A 25 -2.11 -18.46 -4.53
C GLU A 25 -0.87 -17.58 -4.45
N TRP A 26 -0.88 -16.43 -5.15
CA TRP A 26 0.18 -15.45 -5.08
C TRP A 26 0.36 -14.89 -3.66
N GLU A 27 -0.73 -14.43 -3.04
CA GLU A 27 -0.67 -13.88 -1.68
C GLU A 27 -0.17 -14.92 -0.66
N GLN A 28 -0.60 -16.17 -0.79
CA GLN A 28 -0.09 -17.27 0.05
C GLN A 28 1.40 -17.49 -0.18
N THR A 29 1.84 -17.51 -1.43
CA THR A 29 3.26 -17.67 -1.79
C THR A 29 4.10 -16.54 -1.19
N VAL A 30 3.65 -15.28 -1.30
CA VAL A 30 4.33 -14.13 -0.71
C VAL A 30 4.42 -14.25 0.81
N ILE A 31 3.33 -14.60 1.48
CA ILE A 31 3.31 -14.72 2.94
C ILE A 31 4.19 -15.88 3.43
N GLU A 32 4.18 -17.00 2.73
CA GLU A 32 4.91 -18.20 3.14
C GLU A 32 6.42 -18.13 2.83
N ARG A 33 6.77 -17.67 1.62
CA ARG A 33 8.15 -17.70 1.11
C ARG A 33 8.99 -16.50 1.51
N SER A 34 8.37 -15.35 1.86
CA SER A 34 9.13 -14.21 2.34
C SER A 34 9.86 -14.54 3.64
N ASP A 35 11.04 -13.96 3.81
CA ASP A 35 11.76 -13.94 5.07
C ASP A 35 10.99 -13.11 6.13
N SER A 36 11.57 -12.99 7.33
CA SER A 36 11.00 -12.15 8.40
C SER A 36 10.96 -10.67 8.01
N VAL A 37 11.91 -10.22 7.20
CA VAL A 37 11.91 -8.92 6.50
C VAL A 37 11.54 -9.23 5.04
N MET A 38 10.42 -8.67 4.59
CA MET A 38 9.90 -8.96 3.26
C MET A 38 10.65 -8.14 2.19
N TYR A 39 10.70 -8.67 0.98
CA TYR A 39 11.13 -7.89 -0.16
C TYR A 39 10.19 -6.68 -0.35
N VAL A 40 10.77 -5.50 -0.54
CA VAL A 40 10.02 -4.28 -0.86
C VAL A 40 10.10 -4.06 -2.37
N ALA A 41 8.94 -4.14 -3.02
CA ALA A 41 8.78 -3.92 -4.44
C ALA A 41 9.25 -2.52 -4.85
N VAL A 42 10.03 -2.42 -5.93
CA VAL A 42 10.65 -1.16 -6.38
C VAL A 42 10.31 -0.81 -7.84
N MET A 43 10.18 0.48 -8.10
CA MET A 43 10.02 0.99 -9.47
C MET A 43 11.36 0.99 -10.23
N PRO A 44 11.38 0.72 -11.54
CA PRO A 44 10.24 0.36 -12.39
C PRO A 44 9.94 -1.15 -12.45
N ALA A 45 10.78 -2.01 -11.84
CA ALA A 45 10.72 -3.46 -12.01
C ALA A 45 9.37 -4.06 -11.55
N ASP A 46 8.83 -3.56 -10.43
CA ASP A 46 7.59 -4.07 -9.82
C ASP A 46 6.38 -3.16 -10.10
N SER A 47 6.42 -2.40 -11.19
CA SER A 47 5.36 -1.43 -11.50
C SER A 47 3.96 -2.07 -11.59
N ALA A 48 3.84 -3.31 -12.05
CA ALA A 48 2.57 -4.00 -12.17
C ALA A 48 1.85 -4.14 -10.81
N ILE A 49 2.58 -4.53 -9.75
CA ILE A 49 2.02 -4.72 -8.43
C ILE A 49 1.81 -3.38 -7.72
N LEU A 50 2.76 -2.45 -7.85
CA LEU A 50 2.68 -1.13 -7.23
C LEU A 50 1.60 -0.22 -7.83
N ARG A 51 1.18 -0.48 -9.06
CA ARG A 51 0.14 0.27 -9.79
C ARG A 51 -1.22 -0.39 -9.75
N ALA A 52 -1.33 -1.60 -9.21
CA ALA A 52 -2.61 -2.29 -9.10
C ALA A 52 -3.44 -1.71 -7.94
N GLN A 53 -4.76 -1.69 -8.14
CA GLN A 53 -5.69 -1.28 -7.11
C GLN A 53 -5.89 -2.40 -6.08
N SER A 54 -5.80 -2.06 -4.80
CA SER A 54 -5.99 -2.99 -3.69
C SER A 54 -7.47 -3.26 -3.41
N VAL A 55 -7.76 -4.50 -3.01
CA VAL A 55 -9.10 -4.93 -2.59
C VAL A 55 -9.18 -5.14 -1.07
N ASP A 56 -10.39 -5.17 -0.53
CA ASP A 56 -10.60 -5.41 0.90
C ASP A 56 -10.31 -6.85 1.29
N PHE A 57 -9.90 -7.03 2.55
CA PHE A 57 -9.92 -8.34 3.19
C PHE A 57 -11.35 -8.71 3.57
N GLY A 58 -11.73 -9.95 3.30
CA GLY A 58 -12.97 -10.52 3.78
C GLY A 58 -12.83 -11.18 5.16
N PRO A 59 -13.94 -11.64 5.75
CA PRO A 59 -13.92 -12.24 7.09
C PRO A 59 -13.02 -13.48 7.22
N LYS A 60 -12.83 -14.24 6.14
CA LYS A 60 -11.99 -15.44 6.14
C LYS A 60 -10.51 -15.10 6.28
N GLU A 61 -10.04 -14.10 5.51
CA GLU A 61 -8.66 -13.64 5.59
C GLU A 61 -8.39 -13.00 6.96
N LEU A 62 -9.31 -12.17 7.45
CA LEU A 62 -9.18 -11.51 8.76
C LEU A 62 -9.02 -12.51 9.91
N ALA A 63 -9.72 -13.64 9.86
CA ALA A 63 -9.69 -14.69 10.89
C ALA A 63 -8.55 -15.72 10.69
N SER A 64 -7.69 -15.55 9.68
CA SER A 64 -6.67 -16.54 9.33
C SER A 64 -5.35 -16.34 10.07
N ALA A 65 -4.58 -17.41 10.23
CA ALA A 65 -3.21 -17.33 10.74
C ALA A 65 -2.28 -16.54 9.78
N GLN A 66 -2.57 -16.57 8.46
CA GLN A 66 -1.82 -15.82 7.46
C GLN A 66 -1.92 -14.31 7.69
N MET A 67 -3.08 -13.80 8.17
CA MET A 67 -3.21 -12.38 8.51
C MET A 67 -2.20 -11.99 9.60
N GLN A 68 -2.11 -12.76 10.68
CA GLN A 68 -1.16 -12.48 11.75
C GLN A 68 0.28 -12.55 11.24
N THR A 69 0.60 -13.55 10.42
CA THR A 69 1.92 -13.69 9.79
C THR A 69 2.26 -12.47 8.91
N LEU A 70 1.30 -12.01 8.11
CA LEU A 70 1.48 -10.82 7.27
C LEU A 70 1.73 -9.57 8.12
N LEU A 71 0.94 -9.35 9.17
CA LEU A 71 1.11 -8.21 10.06
C LEU A 71 2.49 -8.23 10.73
N ASP A 72 2.93 -9.37 11.24
CA ASP A 72 4.24 -9.52 11.88
C ASP A 72 5.39 -9.25 10.90
N LYS A 73 5.31 -9.79 9.69
CA LYS A 73 6.34 -9.59 8.65
C LYS A 73 6.37 -8.15 8.16
N MET A 74 5.23 -7.51 7.89
CA MET A 74 5.18 -6.09 7.51
C MET A 74 5.73 -5.19 8.62
N TYR A 75 5.43 -5.47 9.88
CA TYR A 75 5.99 -4.74 11.02
C TYR A 75 7.52 -4.84 11.04
N ARG A 76 8.06 -6.06 10.90
CA ARG A 76 9.52 -6.30 10.85
C ARG A 76 10.18 -5.62 9.66
N THR A 77 9.51 -5.64 8.51
CA THR A 77 10.00 -4.96 7.30
C THR A 77 10.08 -3.45 7.52
N LEU A 78 9.02 -2.84 8.06
CA LEU A 78 9.01 -1.40 8.31
C LEU A 78 10.03 -0.98 9.39
N THR A 79 10.26 -1.81 10.41
CA THR A 79 11.18 -1.53 11.53
C THR A 79 12.60 -2.02 11.30
N ASP A 80 12.88 -2.62 10.14
CA ASP A 80 14.24 -3.04 9.80
C ASP A 80 15.14 -1.81 9.66
N PRO A 81 16.31 -1.78 10.34
CA PRO A 81 17.21 -0.62 10.31
C PRO A 81 17.65 -0.22 8.89
N SER A 82 17.58 -1.13 7.92
CA SER A 82 17.93 -0.85 6.53
C SER A 82 16.85 -0.06 5.79
N GLN A 83 15.59 -0.03 6.28
CA GLN A 83 14.47 0.56 5.54
C GLN A 83 14.25 2.05 5.83
N ASP A 84 14.43 2.50 7.07
CA ASP A 84 14.19 3.90 7.49
C ASP A 84 12.80 4.43 7.08
N GLY A 85 11.77 3.57 7.21
CA GLY A 85 10.39 3.88 6.84
C GLY A 85 9.54 4.32 8.03
N VAL A 86 8.52 5.14 7.78
CA VAL A 86 7.53 5.60 8.77
C VAL A 86 6.13 5.07 8.48
N GLY A 87 5.95 4.47 7.31
CA GLY A 87 4.76 3.78 6.85
C GLY A 87 5.09 2.77 5.77
N ILE A 88 4.22 1.78 5.59
CA ILE A 88 4.29 0.77 4.53
C ILE A 88 2.90 0.29 4.17
N ALA A 89 2.62 0.18 2.88
CA ALA A 89 1.39 -0.39 2.35
C ALA A 89 1.61 -1.82 1.85
N ALA A 90 0.60 -2.67 1.98
CA ALA A 90 0.69 -4.07 1.57
C ALA A 90 1.07 -4.29 0.09
N PRO A 91 0.69 -3.45 -0.89
CA PRO A 91 1.22 -3.54 -2.26
C PRO A 91 2.74 -3.47 -2.36
N GLN A 92 3.40 -2.75 -1.45
CA GLN A 92 4.87 -2.65 -1.43
C GLN A 92 5.55 -3.97 -1.05
N VAL A 93 4.83 -4.89 -0.42
CA VAL A 93 5.32 -6.23 -0.11
C VAL A 93 4.60 -7.32 -0.93
N GLY A 94 4.01 -6.96 -2.06
CA GLY A 94 3.42 -7.91 -3.00
C GLY A 94 1.98 -8.30 -2.74
N ILE A 95 1.29 -7.65 -1.81
CA ILE A 95 -0.08 -7.99 -1.41
C ILE A 95 -1.03 -6.85 -1.78
N ASN A 96 -1.77 -6.97 -2.88
CA ASN A 96 -2.71 -5.93 -3.32
C ASN A 96 -4.02 -5.94 -2.50
N ARG A 97 -3.87 -5.77 -1.18
CA ARG A 97 -4.96 -5.67 -0.19
C ARG A 97 -4.88 -4.34 0.56
N ARG A 98 -6.05 -3.86 1.00
CA ARG A 98 -6.15 -2.59 1.73
C ARG A 98 -5.64 -2.71 3.17
N LEU A 99 -4.35 -2.71 3.33
CA LEU A 99 -3.64 -2.73 4.60
C LEU A 99 -2.46 -1.77 4.54
N VAL A 100 -2.33 -0.94 5.56
CA VAL A 100 -1.15 -0.11 5.77
C VAL A 100 -0.67 -0.25 7.22
N MET A 101 0.61 -0.03 7.45
CA MET A 101 1.16 0.21 8.78
C MET A 101 1.71 1.62 8.84
N VAL A 102 1.41 2.33 9.90
CA VAL A 102 1.78 3.75 10.06
C VAL A 102 2.34 4.00 11.45
N MET A 103 3.47 4.69 11.51
CA MET A 103 4.00 5.25 12.76
C MET A 103 3.16 6.48 13.16
N ARG A 104 2.54 6.42 14.33
CA ARG A 104 1.60 7.43 14.83
C ARG A 104 2.34 8.51 15.61
N TYR A 105 2.89 9.50 14.92
CA TYR A 105 3.56 10.66 15.53
C TYR A 105 2.64 11.50 16.41
N ASP A 106 1.34 11.40 16.19
CA ASP A 106 0.29 12.08 16.96
C ASP A 106 -0.08 11.33 18.26
N LYS A 107 0.49 10.14 18.52
CA LYS A 107 0.28 9.36 19.74
C LYS A 107 1.52 9.31 20.62
N PRO A 108 1.36 9.23 21.96
CA PRO A 108 2.48 9.01 22.86
C PRO A 108 3.24 7.72 22.53
N GLY A 109 4.58 7.79 22.50
CA GLY A 109 5.43 6.65 22.18
C GLY A 109 5.51 6.30 20.70
N GLN A 110 4.82 7.03 19.83
CA GLN A 110 4.84 6.89 18.38
C GLN A 110 4.69 5.43 17.90
N PRO A 111 3.63 4.73 18.33
CA PRO A 111 3.44 3.33 17.99
C PRO A 111 3.27 3.14 16.48
N ILE A 112 3.75 2.00 15.96
CA ILE A 112 3.42 1.53 14.61
C ILE A 112 2.18 0.65 14.72
N GLU A 113 1.12 1.02 14.01
CA GLU A 113 -0.17 0.34 14.09
C GLU A 113 -0.65 -0.12 12.71
N PRO A 114 -1.29 -1.30 12.59
CA PRO A 114 -1.91 -1.75 11.35
C PRO A 114 -3.32 -1.17 11.18
N TYR A 115 -3.66 -0.84 9.93
CA TYR A 115 -4.94 -0.28 9.52
C TYR A 115 -5.50 -1.13 8.37
N ILE A 116 -6.47 -1.99 8.67
CA ILE A 116 -7.04 -2.97 7.73
C ILE A 116 -8.29 -2.39 7.08
N ASN A 117 -8.45 -2.61 5.78
CA ASN A 117 -9.56 -2.08 4.97
C ASN A 117 -9.72 -0.55 5.10
N ILE A 118 -8.59 0.15 5.25
CA ILE A 118 -8.57 1.59 5.48
C ILE A 118 -9.13 2.38 4.31
N ARG A 119 -9.85 3.47 4.67
CA ARG A 119 -10.32 4.52 3.77
C ARG A 119 -10.00 5.89 4.36
N ILE A 120 -9.71 6.85 3.49
CA ILE A 120 -9.76 8.26 3.84
C ILE A 120 -11.15 8.77 3.48
N ASP A 121 -11.97 9.04 4.50
CA ASP A 121 -13.37 9.47 4.33
C ASP A 121 -13.45 10.95 3.97
N SER A 122 -12.52 11.76 4.52
CA SER A 122 -12.42 13.17 4.16
C SER A 122 -11.02 13.75 4.37
N LEU A 123 -10.69 14.75 3.55
CA LEU A 123 -9.46 15.51 3.57
C LEU A 123 -9.80 16.93 4.08
N ILE A 124 -9.13 17.40 5.13
CA ILE A 124 -9.51 18.58 5.89
C ILE A 124 -8.38 19.62 5.89
N GLY A 125 -8.73 20.87 5.64
CA GLY A 125 -7.81 22.01 5.61
C GLY A 125 -7.12 22.21 4.26
N PRO A 126 -6.36 23.30 4.07
CA PRO A 126 -5.63 23.57 2.84
C PRO A 126 -4.43 22.63 2.70
N LYS A 127 -4.10 22.28 1.45
CA LYS A 127 -2.92 21.49 1.17
C LYS A 127 -1.64 22.28 1.43
N ASN A 128 -0.71 21.68 2.15
CA ASN A 128 0.63 22.24 2.42
C ASN A 128 1.69 21.42 1.68
N PRO A 129 2.71 22.05 1.08
CA PRO A 129 3.82 21.35 0.46
C PRO A 129 4.72 20.73 1.53
N GLY A 130 5.23 19.53 1.28
CA GLY A 130 6.20 18.86 2.13
C GLY A 130 7.03 17.84 1.36
N PRO A 131 8.24 17.50 1.84
CA PRO A 131 9.07 16.49 1.21
C PRO A 131 8.52 15.10 1.51
N GLU A 132 8.43 14.27 0.48
CA GLU A 132 8.11 12.84 0.58
C GLU A 132 9.21 12.00 -0.09
N GLY A 133 9.43 10.81 0.46
CA GLY A 133 10.19 9.72 -0.14
C GLY A 133 9.37 8.45 -0.05
N CYS A 134 9.80 7.39 -0.72
CA CYS A 134 9.11 6.11 -0.73
C CYS A 134 10.12 4.97 -0.80
N LEU A 135 9.93 3.93 0.01
CA LEU A 135 10.77 2.74 -0.01
C LEU A 135 10.78 2.06 -1.40
N SER A 136 9.68 2.22 -2.15
CA SER A 136 9.53 1.68 -3.50
C SER A 136 10.10 2.55 -4.62
N ILE A 137 10.65 3.74 -4.31
CA ILE A 137 11.18 4.68 -5.31
C ILE A 137 12.53 5.28 -4.85
N PRO A 138 13.49 4.45 -4.46
CA PRO A 138 14.81 4.94 -4.11
C PRO A 138 15.57 5.38 -5.40
N PRO A 139 16.47 6.36 -5.35
CA PRO A 139 16.81 7.22 -4.21
C PRO A 139 16.10 8.59 -4.25
N TYR A 140 14.91 8.66 -4.82
CA TYR A 140 14.23 9.91 -5.12
C TYR A 140 13.40 10.42 -3.95
N ARG A 141 13.29 11.76 -3.87
CA ARG A 141 12.32 12.47 -3.05
C ARG A 141 11.54 13.48 -3.91
N GLY A 142 10.38 13.91 -3.42
CA GLY A 142 9.59 14.93 -4.11
C GLY A 142 8.89 15.86 -3.15
N VAL A 143 8.47 17.02 -3.65
CA VAL A 143 7.62 17.95 -2.90
C VAL A 143 6.18 17.67 -3.26
N VAL A 144 5.40 17.20 -2.29
CA VAL A 144 3.98 16.83 -2.47
C VAL A 144 3.10 17.72 -1.59
N ARG A 145 1.92 18.05 -2.10
CA ARG A 145 0.93 18.84 -1.35
C ARG A 145 -0.09 17.94 -0.70
N ARG A 146 -0.09 17.89 0.64
CA ARG A 146 -1.01 17.08 1.43
C ARG A 146 -1.90 17.94 2.34
N HIS A 147 -3.07 17.40 2.68
CA HIS A 147 -3.94 18.01 3.68
C HIS A 147 -3.39 17.76 5.09
N PRO A 148 -3.46 18.76 6.00
CA PRO A 148 -2.91 18.63 7.35
C PRO A 148 -3.72 17.71 8.26
N LYS A 149 -4.93 17.34 7.87
CA LYS A 149 -5.85 16.52 8.66
C LYS A 149 -6.69 15.63 7.75
N VAL A 150 -6.95 14.40 8.21
CA VAL A 150 -7.79 13.42 7.54
C VAL A 150 -8.80 12.81 8.52
N GLN A 151 -9.97 12.44 8.02
CA GLN A 151 -10.88 11.50 8.67
C GLN A 151 -10.63 10.14 8.03
N ILE A 152 -10.38 9.11 8.85
CA ILE A 152 -10.14 7.75 8.37
C ILE A 152 -11.13 6.77 9.00
N SER A 153 -11.49 5.74 8.24
CA SER A 153 -12.21 4.55 8.74
C SER A 153 -11.42 3.28 8.41
N TYR A 154 -11.39 2.32 9.32
CA TYR A 154 -10.60 1.10 9.19
C TYR A 154 -11.07 0.01 10.16
N LEU A 155 -10.52 -1.19 10.01
CA LEU A 155 -10.62 -2.27 10.99
C LEU A 155 -9.29 -2.41 11.75
N LYS A 156 -9.38 -2.59 13.08
CA LYS A 156 -8.24 -3.04 13.87
C LYS A 156 -7.90 -4.50 13.56
N ALA A 157 -6.76 -4.99 14.07
CA ALA A 157 -6.34 -6.38 13.90
C ALA A 157 -7.34 -7.40 14.48
N ASP A 158 -8.14 -7.00 15.46
CA ASP A 158 -9.22 -7.81 16.04
C ASP A 158 -10.55 -7.72 15.26
N GLY A 159 -10.58 -6.99 14.15
CA GLY A 159 -11.76 -6.77 13.32
C GLY A 159 -12.69 -5.65 13.81
N THR A 160 -12.35 -4.95 14.91
CA THR A 160 -13.16 -3.85 15.43
C THR A 160 -13.14 -2.65 14.47
N PRO A 161 -14.30 -2.15 13.99
CA PRO A 161 -14.35 -0.97 13.16
C PRO A 161 -14.07 0.30 13.97
N VAL A 162 -13.30 1.20 13.39
CA VAL A 162 -12.91 2.48 13.98
C VAL A 162 -13.03 3.60 12.94
N THR A 163 -13.46 4.77 13.41
CA THR A 163 -13.40 6.02 12.64
C THR A 163 -12.75 7.07 13.54
N GLU A 164 -11.70 7.72 13.05
CA GLU A 164 -10.99 8.75 13.81
C GLU A 164 -10.49 9.88 12.91
N GLN A 165 -10.23 11.04 13.50
CA GLN A 165 -9.50 12.12 12.86
C GLN A 165 -8.01 12.01 13.22
N VAL A 166 -7.17 12.21 12.22
CA VAL A 166 -5.71 12.23 12.37
C VAL A 166 -5.19 13.54 11.79
N GLU A 167 -4.20 14.14 12.46
CA GLU A 167 -3.61 15.39 12.00
C GLU A 167 -2.08 15.39 12.03
N GLY A 168 -1.49 16.44 11.45
CA GLY A 168 -0.05 16.61 11.39
C GLY A 168 0.64 15.61 10.47
N TYR A 169 1.85 15.20 10.84
CA TYR A 169 2.66 14.31 9.99
C TYR A 169 2.03 12.93 9.79
N SER A 170 1.37 12.37 10.80
CA SER A 170 0.61 11.12 10.66
C SER A 170 -0.46 11.20 9.56
N ALA A 171 -1.15 12.35 9.43
CA ALA A 171 -2.12 12.54 8.35
C ALA A 171 -1.47 12.56 6.96
N VAL A 172 -0.24 13.07 6.84
CA VAL A 172 0.54 13.01 5.59
C VAL A 172 0.89 11.57 5.26
N ILE A 173 1.38 10.79 6.23
CA ILE A 173 1.72 9.36 6.05
C ILE A 173 0.48 8.59 5.59
N PHE A 174 -0.67 8.76 6.24
CA PHE A 174 -1.91 8.08 5.81
C PHE A 174 -2.29 8.38 4.37
N GLN A 175 -2.14 9.63 3.92
CA GLN A 175 -2.42 10.00 2.52
C GLN A 175 -1.44 9.31 1.56
N HIS A 176 -0.15 9.20 1.93
CA HIS A 176 0.86 8.51 1.15
C HIS A 176 0.56 7.01 1.04
N GLU A 177 0.33 6.35 2.19
CA GLU A 177 0.09 4.90 2.21
C GLU A 177 -1.25 4.52 1.55
N CYS A 178 -2.30 5.33 1.70
CA CYS A 178 -3.56 5.10 1.02
C CYS A 178 -3.47 5.29 -0.50
N ASP A 179 -2.61 6.20 -0.97
CA ASP A 179 -2.32 6.32 -2.40
C ASP A 179 -1.77 5.00 -2.97
N HIS A 180 -0.84 4.32 -2.26
CA HIS A 180 -0.35 3.01 -2.67
C HIS A 180 -1.48 1.98 -2.85
N LEU A 181 -2.50 2.01 -1.99
CA LEU A 181 -3.66 1.11 -2.09
C LEU A 181 -4.51 1.36 -3.35
N ASP A 182 -4.40 2.55 -3.91
CA ASP A 182 -5.11 2.95 -5.13
C ASP A 182 -4.19 2.96 -6.37
N GLY A 183 -2.96 2.39 -6.25
CA GLY A 183 -1.97 2.31 -7.32
C GLY A 183 -1.33 3.65 -7.68
N ILE A 184 -1.44 4.65 -6.79
CA ILE A 184 -0.88 5.99 -6.96
C ILE A 184 0.44 6.07 -6.18
N LEU A 185 1.47 6.63 -6.79
CA LEU A 185 2.75 6.87 -6.15
C LEU A 185 2.94 8.37 -5.91
N TYR A 186 3.73 8.74 -4.88
CA TYR A 186 3.94 10.16 -4.57
C TYR A 186 4.47 10.97 -5.76
N ILE A 187 5.24 10.35 -6.66
CA ILE A 187 5.77 11.00 -7.87
C ILE A 187 4.66 11.45 -8.84
N ASP A 188 3.47 10.85 -8.78
CA ASP A 188 2.32 11.25 -9.60
C ASP A 188 1.66 12.54 -9.08
N ARG A 189 1.97 12.91 -7.83
CA ARG A 189 1.44 14.09 -7.14
C ARG A 189 2.49 15.17 -6.88
N ALA A 190 3.77 14.85 -7.05
CA ALA A 190 4.87 15.73 -6.72
C ALA A 190 4.95 16.94 -7.66
N ASP A 191 5.07 18.13 -7.08
CA ASP A 191 5.38 19.36 -7.84
C ASP A 191 6.80 19.27 -8.44
N THR A 192 7.73 18.62 -7.73
CA THR A 192 9.12 18.39 -8.14
C THR A 192 9.62 17.05 -7.60
N VAL A 193 10.51 16.39 -8.35
CA VAL A 193 11.22 15.18 -7.92
C VAL A 193 12.73 15.42 -8.08
N TYR A 194 13.50 14.99 -7.08
CA TYR A 194 14.95 15.16 -7.05
C TYR A 194 15.64 13.94 -6.40
N VAL A 195 16.92 13.75 -6.70
CA VAL A 195 17.73 12.70 -6.06
C VAL A 195 18.08 13.16 -4.63
N ASN A 196 17.86 12.30 -3.65
CA ASN A 196 18.38 12.48 -2.29
C ASN A 196 19.77 11.85 -2.23
N GLU A 197 20.81 12.65 -2.42
CA GLU A 197 22.21 12.19 -2.48
C GLU A 197 22.66 11.46 -1.21
N ALA A 198 22.21 11.92 -0.03
CA ALA A 198 22.53 11.26 1.24
C ALA A 198 21.92 9.86 1.29
N TRP A 199 20.65 9.73 0.93
CA TRP A 199 19.96 8.45 0.88
C TRP A 199 20.50 7.53 -0.22
N ALA A 200 20.90 8.11 -1.37
CA ALA A 200 21.57 7.36 -2.43
C ALA A 200 22.88 6.73 -1.95
N ALA A 201 23.70 7.49 -1.23
CA ALA A 201 24.96 7.02 -0.68
C ALA A 201 24.79 5.94 0.41
N GLU A 202 23.82 6.11 1.32
CA GLU A 202 23.49 5.13 2.35
C GLU A 202 23.01 3.80 1.76
N ARG A 203 22.36 3.84 0.60
CA ARG A 203 21.76 2.69 -0.07
C ARG A 203 22.56 2.18 -1.28
N GLU A 204 23.77 2.66 -1.50
CA GLU A 204 24.64 2.18 -2.58
C GLU A 204 24.85 0.65 -2.53
N ASN A 205 24.89 0.08 -1.32
CA ASN A 205 25.06 -1.34 -1.09
C ASN A 205 23.77 -2.04 -0.62
N PHE A 206 22.63 -1.36 -0.74
CA PHE A 206 21.36 -1.98 -0.36
C PHE A 206 20.97 -3.04 -1.38
N ASN A 207 20.64 -4.24 -0.88
CA ASN A 207 20.21 -5.33 -1.74
C ASN A 207 18.75 -5.14 -2.15
N TYR A 208 18.55 -4.76 -3.41
CA TYR A 208 17.24 -4.72 -4.06
C TYR A 208 16.96 -5.99 -4.87
N ASP A 209 17.71 -7.07 -4.64
CA ASP A 209 17.54 -8.29 -5.41
C ASP A 209 16.16 -8.88 -5.18
N ARG A 210 15.47 -9.05 -6.27
CA ARG A 210 14.16 -9.64 -6.35
C ARG A 210 14.26 -11.12 -6.02
N PRO A 211 13.44 -11.67 -5.11
CA PRO A 211 13.45 -13.10 -4.85
C PRO A 211 13.12 -13.89 -6.12
N GLU A 212 13.81 -15.02 -6.36
CA GLU A 212 13.59 -15.88 -7.53
C GLU A 212 12.12 -16.34 -7.69
N TRP A 213 11.39 -16.43 -6.59
CA TRP A 213 9.99 -16.85 -6.56
C TRP A 213 8.98 -15.69 -6.76
N TRP A 214 9.44 -14.46 -6.94
CA TRP A 214 8.57 -13.28 -7.04
C TRP A 214 7.90 -13.13 -8.42
N ASP A 215 8.37 -13.82 -9.46
CA ASP A 215 7.83 -13.76 -10.84
C ASP A 215 6.63 -14.68 -11.08
#